data_d279e57e5b559c15e50a1eafbe2f9e42
#
_entry.id   d279e57e5b559c15e50a1eafbe2f9e42
#
_cell.length_a   1.000
_cell.length_b   1.000
_cell.length_c   1.000
_cell.angle_alpha   90.00
_cell.angle_beta   90.00
_cell.angle_gamma   90.00
#
_symmetry.space_group_name_H-M   'P 1'
#
loop_
_entity.id
_entity.type
_entity.pdbx_description
1 polymer ?
#
loop_
_entity_poly.entity_id
_entity_poly.type
_entity_poly.pdbx_seq_one_letter_code
_entity_poly.pdbx_strand_id
1 'polypeptide(L)'
;MPIAKMKRLQVLALERDHDALLRQLERMGCVEISEPDAPDAPESLRRCDSETADCLARQRQVQTAIDALRRAAPPKKAPLLAPRPAIGEAEYLSETGLADGLALARQVNEAAGRLQQLTALAAQLETDRITLGPWLSLDLPLELTETRCCDVTLGVLPPFVPWDELCGQVQNEYPESELHLLSADRQQQCVLLITHKAATGPVLELLRGRGFAASPLKGRTGTPEENRRRDADRLAEVKRQQEALRKQLDELAERLPELYLCADRLASRLQ
;
A
#
# COMPACT_ATOMS: atom_id res chain seq x y z
N MET A 1 5.81 -8.69 55.02
CA MET A 1 4.94 -7.88 54.15
C MET A 1 3.61 -7.70 54.87
N PRO A 2 3.06 -6.50 55.01
CA PRO A 2 1.74 -6.34 55.59
C PRO A 2 0.70 -6.88 54.62
N ILE A 3 -0.14 -7.80 55.07
CA ILE A 3 -1.26 -8.35 54.30
C ILE A 3 -2.42 -7.39 54.48
N ALA A 4 -2.86 -6.73 53.40
CA ALA A 4 -4.06 -5.89 53.43
C ALA A 4 -5.31 -6.78 53.50
N LYS A 5 -6.24 -6.46 54.41
CA LYS A 5 -7.52 -7.17 54.48
C LYS A 5 -8.42 -6.67 53.33
N MET A 6 -8.67 -7.52 52.36
CA MET A 6 -9.57 -7.23 51.27
C MET A 6 -10.98 -7.74 51.53
N LYS A 7 -11.99 -7.04 51.01
CA LYS A 7 -13.39 -7.47 51.05
C LYS A 7 -13.91 -7.51 49.62
N ARG A 8 -14.66 -8.58 49.30
CA ARG A 8 -15.35 -8.66 48.00
C ARG A 8 -16.71 -7.99 48.15
N LEU A 9 -17.03 -7.09 47.24
CA LEU A 9 -18.29 -6.34 47.18
C LEU A 9 -18.90 -6.58 45.79
N GLN A 10 -20.21 -6.66 45.76
CA GLN A 10 -20.97 -6.68 44.51
C GLN A 10 -21.77 -5.38 44.44
N VAL A 11 -21.60 -4.62 43.39
CA VAL A 11 -22.28 -3.36 43.17
C VAL A 11 -23.20 -3.50 41.97
N LEU A 12 -24.49 -3.17 42.16
CA LEU A 12 -25.49 -3.09 41.09
C LEU A 12 -25.86 -1.63 40.88
N ALA A 13 -25.75 -1.17 39.66
CA ALA A 13 -26.05 0.21 39.26
C ALA A 13 -26.91 0.21 37.98
N LEU A 14 -27.59 1.31 37.71
CA LEU A 14 -28.26 1.52 36.45
C LEU A 14 -27.20 1.87 35.37
N GLU A 15 -27.45 1.43 34.12
CA GLU A 15 -26.57 1.67 32.98
C GLU A 15 -26.21 3.15 32.82
N ARG A 16 -27.14 4.06 33.00
CA ARG A 16 -26.93 5.52 32.95
C ARG A 16 -25.93 6.03 33.99
N ASP A 17 -25.72 5.32 35.10
CA ASP A 17 -24.85 5.71 36.21
C ASP A 17 -23.48 4.99 36.14
N HIS A 18 -23.32 4.07 35.19
CA HIS A 18 -22.14 3.21 35.00
C HIS A 18 -20.82 4.00 34.96
N ASP A 19 -20.71 4.95 34.04
CA ASP A 19 -19.47 5.71 33.85
C ASP A 19 -19.13 6.61 35.05
N ALA A 20 -20.16 7.16 35.69
CA ALA A 20 -19.95 8.00 36.89
C ALA A 20 -19.44 7.14 38.06
N LEU A 21 -19.99 5.93 38.21
CA LEU A 21 -19.58 4.98 39.23
C LEU A 21 -18.16 4.48 39.00
N LEU A 22 -17.81 4.07 37.78
CA LEU A 22 -16.47 3.63 37.44
C LEU A 22 -15.43 4.72 37.72
N ARG A 23 -15.69 5.96 37.31
CA ARG A 23 -14.78 7.09 37.61
C ARG A 23 -14.59 7.33 39.11
N GLN A 24 -15.65 7.12 39.92
CA GLN A 24 -15.51 7.23 41.37
C GLN A 24 -14.67 6.10 41.96
N LEU A 25 -14.86 4.87 41.51
CA LEU A 25 -14.08 3.72 41.95
C LEU A 25 -12.61 3.85 41.54
N GLU A 26 -12.31 4.31 40.34
CA GLU A 26 -10.98 4.62 39.86
C GLU A 26 -10.26 5.67 40.71
N ARG A 27 -10.97 6.78 41.06
CA ARG A 27 -10.45 7.82 41.95
C ARG A 27 -10.11 7.33 43.36
N MET A 28 -10.82 6.31 43.84
CA MET A 28 -10.52 5.72 45.15
C MET A 28 -9.17 4.98 45.16
N GLY A 29 -8.72 4.46 44.01
CA GLY A 29 -7.40 3.83 43.85
C GLY A 29 -7.15 2.60 44.74
N CYS A 30 -8.21 2.05 45.34
CA CYS A 30 -8.13 0.91 46.28
C CYS A 30 -9.11 -0.22 45.95
N VAL A 31 -9.72 -0.18 44.76
CA VAL A 31 -10.72 -1.14 44.28
C VAL A 31 -10.18 -1.89 43.09
N GLU A 32 -10.26 -3.20 43.08
CA GLU A 32 -10.02 -4.08 41.94
C GLU A 32 -11.39 -4.53 41.42
N ILE A 33 -11.66 -4.28 40.13
CA ILE A 33 -12.91 -4.69 39.47
C ILE A 33 -12.64 -6.01 38.78
N SER A 34 -13.39 -7.05 39.13
CA SER A 34 -13.33 -8.37 38.49
C SER A 34 -14.68 -8.72 37.89
N GLU A 35 -14.68 -9.46 36.80
CA GLU A 35 -15.91 -10.01 36.22
C GLU A 35 -16.58 -11.02 37.22
N PRO A 36 -17.90 -11.03 37.31
CA PRO A 36 -18.59 -12.02 38.13
C PRO A 36 -18.37 -13.42 37.55
N ASP A 37 -17.93 -14.37 38.39
CA ASP A 37 -17.71 -15.77 38.04
C ASP A 37 -19.07 -16.55 37.88
N ALA A 38 -20.08 -15.96 37.26
CA ALA A 38 -21.39 -16.59 37.20
C ALA A 38 -21.71 -17.05 35.76
N PRO A 39 -21.72 -18.39 35.49
CA PRO A 39 -22.19 -18.91 34.22
C PRO A 39 -23.66 -18.63 33.94
N ASP A 40 -24.43 -18.25 34.97
CA ASP A 40 -25.87 -18.00 34.90
C ASP A 40 -26.23 -16.51 35.02
N ALA A 41 -25.33 -15.59 34.74
CA ALA A 41 -25.66 -14.17 34.73
C ALA A 41 -26.75 -13.89 33.70
N PRO A 42 -27.85 -13.19 34.06
CA PRO A 42 -28.91 -12.84 33.13
C PRO A 42 -28.34 -12.06 31.95
N GLU A 43 -28.95 -12.20 30.77
CA GLU A 43 -28.48 -11.58 29.52
C GLU A 43 -28.35 -10.05 29.63
N SER A 44 -29.14 -9.43 30.50
CA SER A 44 -29.07 -8.00 30.86
C SER A 44 -27.81 -7.59 31.63
N LEU A 45 -27.04 -8.54 32.16
CA LEU A 45 -25.79 -8.31 32.87
C LEU A 45 -24.57 -8.75 32.02
N ARG A 46 -24.78 -9.10 30.76
CA ARG A 46 -23.67 -9.46 29.84
C ARG A 46 -22.99 -8.20 29.35
N ARG A 47 -21.69 -8.34 29.14
CA ARG A 47 -20.82 -7.28 28.58
C ARG A 47 -21.34 -6.82 27.22
N CYS A 48 -21.33 -5.52 26.97
CA CYS A 48 -21.70 -4.98 25.66
C CYS A 48 -20.55 -5.20 24.67
N ASP A 49 -20.55 -6.34 23.99
CA ASP A 49 -19.48 -6.76 23.06
C ASP A 49 -19.26 -5.74 21.91
N SER A 50 -20.31 -4.99 21.53
CA SER A 50 -20.21 -3.98 20.46
C SER A 50 -19.35 -2.79 20.85
N GLU A 51 -19.47 -2.26 22.05
CA GLU A 51 -18.65 -1.11 22.51
C GLU A 51 -17.19 -1.50 22.69
N THR A 52 -16.96 -2.72 23.21
CA THR A 52 -15.62 -3.28 23.33
C THR A 52 -14.96 -3.47 21.97
N ALA A 53 -15.70 -3.99 20.98
CA ALA A 53 -15.22 -4.19 19.62
C ALA A 53 -14.86 -2.84 18.95
N ASP A 54 -15.69 -1.82 19.13
CA ASP A 54 -15.44 -0.47 18.61
C ASP A 54 -14.20 0.17 19.26
N CYS A 55 -14.05 0.01 20.57
CA CYS A 55 -12.88 0.52 21.29
C CYS A 55 -11.59 -0.17 20.81
N LEU A 56 -11.60 -1.49 20.63
CA LEU A 56 -10.49 -2.26 20.07
C LEU A 56 -10.16 -1.84 18.62
N ALA A 57 -11.17 -1.57 17.80
CA ALA A 57 -10.96 -1.07 16.43
C ALA A 57 -10.27 0.29 16.42
N ARG A 58 -10.72 1.22 17.28
CA ARG A 58 -10.09 2.54 17.46
C ARG A 58 -8.65 2.43 17.97
N GLN A 59 -8.41 1.53 18.94
CA GLN A 59 -7.06 1.28 19.46
C GLN A 59 -6.12 0.79 18.35
N ARG A 60 -6.56 -0.16 17.51
CA ARG A 60 -5.78 -0.63 16.34
C ARG A 60 -5.48 0.49 15.36
N GLN A 61 -6.47 1.36 15.10
CA GLN A 61 -6.30 2.52 14.23
C GLN A 61 -5.22 3.48 14.75
N VAL A 62 -5.23 3.78 16.05
CA VAL A 62 -4.22 4.63 16.70
C VAL A 62 -2.85 3.96 16.69
N GLN A 63 -2.79 2.67 17.00
CA GLN A 63 -1.52 1.93 16.97
C GLN A 63 -0.90 1.91 15.57
N THR A 64 -1.71 1.71 14.52
CA THR A 64 -1.26 1.77 13.13
C THR A 64 -0.67 3.15 12.79
N ALA A 65 -1.29 4.23 13.27
CA ALA A 65 -0.79 5.59 13.08
C ALA A 65 0.55 5.83 13.81
N ILE A 66 0.67 5.37 15.04
CA ILE A 66 1.93 5.42 15.81
C ILE A 66 3.05 4.71 15.05
N ASP A 67 2.78 3.51 14.56
CA ASP A 67 3.77 2.71 13.83
C ASP A 67 4.13 3.33 12.47
N ALA A 68 3.20 4.01 11.82
CA ALA A 68 3.45 4.76 10.59
C ALA A 68 4.38 5.95 10.84
N LEU A 69 4.12 6.76 11.87
CA LEU A 69 4.97 7.90 12.21
C LEU A 69 6.36 7.46 12.69
N ARG A 70 6.47 6.42 13.48
CA ARG A 70 7.77 5.86 13.91
C ARG A 70 8.65 5.40 12.74
N ARG A 71 8.02 4.92 11.66
CA ARG A 71 8.74 4.52 10.44
C ARG A 71 9.15 5.72 9.58
N ALA A 72 8.26 6.72 9.48
CA ALA A 72 8.51 7.93 8.69
C ALA A 72 9.56 8.84 9.36
N ALA A 73 9.41 9.08 10.65
CA ALA A 73 10.31 9.91 11.45
C ALA A 73 10.74 9.12 12.71
N PRO A 74 11.82 8.32 12.61
CA PRO A 74 12.31 7.58 13.77
C PRO A 74 12.62 8.56 14.92
N PRO A 75 12.11 8.28 16.13
CA PRO A 75 12.23 9.20 17.26
C PRO A 75 13.72 9.53 17.51
N LYS A 76 14.03 10.81 17.58
CA LYS A 76 15.33 11.27 18.07
C LYS A 76 15.56 10.60 19.41
N LYS A 77 16.74 9.99 19.61
CA LYS A 77 17.10 9.26 20.84
C LYS A 77 16.72 10.10 22.07
N ALA A 78 15.57 9.80 22.67
CA ALA A 78 15.22 10.40 23.96
C ALA A 78 16.22 9.89 25.00
N PRO A 79 16.63 10.73 25.97
CA PRO A 79 17.45 10.25 27.09
C PRO A 79 16.72 9.09 27.78
N LEU A 80 17.44 8.03 28.10
CA LEU A 80 16.90 6.80 28.75
C LEU A 80 16.13 7.11 30.06
N LEU A 81 16.35 8.27 30.65
CA LEU A 81 15.78 8.72 31.91
C LEU A 81 14.90 9.98 31.74
N ALA A 82 14.38 10.26 30.53
CA ALA A 82 13.46 11.38 30.38
C ALA A 82 12.18 11.12 31.20
N PRO A 83 11.79 12.03 32.11
CA PRO A 83 10.55 11.89 32.86
C PRO A 83 9.37 11.87 31.89
N ARG A 84 8.39 11.01 32.13
CA ARG A 84 7.13 11.04 31.40
C ARG A 84 6.43 12.38 31.69
N PRO A 85 5.83 13.01 30.68
CA PRO A 85 5.07 14.25 30.91
C PRO A 85 3.93 13.96 31.89
N ALA A 86 3.83 14.78 32.94
CA ALA A 86 2.70 14.70 33.86
C ALA A 86 1.50 15.37 33.20
N ILE A 87 0.38 14.66 33.15
CA ILE A 87 -0.89 15.13 32.57
C ILE A 87 -1.90 15.25 33.70
N GLY A 88 -2.69 16.32 33.72
CA GLY A 88 -3.76 16.50 34.69
C GLY A 88 -4.92 15.53 34.46
N GLU A 89 -5.55 15.05 35.54
CA GLU A 89 -6.70 14.12 35.47
C GLU A 89 -7.82 14.66 34.57
N ALA A 90 -8.16 15.94 34.67
CA ALA A 90 -9.19 16.57 33.83
C ALA A 90 -8.84 16.53 32.32
N GLU A 91 -7.58 16.69 31.99
CA GLU A 91 -7.08 16.62 30.64
C GLU A 91 -7.07 15.15 30.13
N TYR A 92 -6.67 14.21 30.99
CA TYR A 92 -6.67 12.78 30.67
C TYR A 92 -8.07 12.27 30.39
N LEU A 93 -9.07 12.65 31.16
CA LEU A 93 -10.49 12.24 31.03
C LEU A 93 -11.25 13.04 29.95
N SER A 94 -10.60 13.96 29.24
CA SER A 94 -11.25 14.81 28.24
C SER A 94 -11.71 14.03 27.02
N GLU A 95 -13.01 14.04 26.74
CA GLU A 95 -13.60 13.47 25.53
C GLU A 95 -13.13 14.17 24.25
N THR A 96 -12.91 15.50 24.30
CA THR A 96 -12.37 16.26 23.17
C THR A 96 -10.97 15.80 22.82
N GLY A 97 -10.11 15.57 23.81
CA GLY A 97 -8.75 15.08 23.58
C GLY A 97 -8.70 13.66 23.01
N LEU A 98 -9.71 12.82 23.27
CA LEU A 98 -9.84 11.51 22.62
C LEU A 98 -10.27 11.68 21.15
N ALA A 99 -11.24 12.53 20.87
CA ALA A 99 -11.71 12.80 19.52
C ALA A 99 -10.60 13.41 18.64
N ASP A 100 -9.81 14.34 19.17
CA ASP A 100 -8.66 14.96 18.50
C ASP A 100 -7.58 13.91 18.17
N GLY A 101 -7.26 13.03 19.13
CA GLY A 101 -6.31 11.94 18.93
C GLY A 101 -6.75 10.95 17.85
N LEU A 102 -8.05 10.61 17.81
CA LEU A 102 -8.62 9.75 16.76
C LEU A 102 -8.63 10.44 15.38
N ALA A 103 -8.88 11.76 15.34
CA ALA A 103 -8.81 12.54 14.11
C ALA A 103 -7.37 12.57 13.57
N LEU A 104 -6.40 12.82 14.46
CA LEU A 104 -4.97 12.74 14.13
C LEU A 104 -4.57 11.37 13.60
N ALA A 105 -5.01 10.29 14.27
CA ALA A 105 -4.73 8.92 13.82
C ALA A 105 -5.26 8.64 12.40
N ARG A 106 -6.48 9.13 12.10
CA ARG A 106 -7.04 9.03 10.73
C ARG A 106 -6.19 9.77 9.72
N GLN A 107 -5.83 11.02 10.00
CA GLN A 107 -5.01 11.84 9.11
C GLN A 107 -3.65 11.18 8.82
N VAL A 108 -2.99 10.63 9.82
CA VAL A 108 -1.72 9.91 9.67
C VAL A 108 -1.89 8.66 8.81
N ASN A 109 -2.92 7.85 9.09
CA ASN A 109 -3.17 6.61 8.34
C ASN A 109 -3.52 6.88 6.87
N GLU A 110 -4.30 7.94 6.58
CA GLU A 110 -4.60 8.38 5.22
C GLU A 110 -3.33 8.82 4.48
N ALA A 111 -2.49 9.65 5.10
CA ALA A 111 -1.24 10.10 4.51
C ALA A 111 -0.27 8.93 4.26
N ALA A 112 -0.11 8.02 5.23
CA ALA A 112 0.73 6.85 5.11
C ALA A 112 0.22 5.88 4.04
N GLY A 113 -1.08 5.62 3.99
CA GLY A 113 -1.72 4.79 2.97
C GLY A 113 -1.54 5.37 1.56
N ARG A 114 -1.69 6.70 1.42
CA ARG A 114 -1.46 7.39 0.15
C ARG A 114 0.00 7.31 -0.29
N LEU A 115 0.94 7.48 0.64
CA LEU A 115 2.37 7.34 0.36
C LEU A 115 2.72 5.93 -0.12
N GLN A 116 2.13 4.90 0.48
CA GLN A 116 2.31 3.52 0.06
C GLN A 116 1.77 3.26 -1.36
N GLN A 117 0.58 3.78 -1.69
CA GLN A 117 0.00 3.68 -3.04
C GLN A 117 0.90 4.35 -4.09
N LEU A 118 1.39 5.57 -3.80
CA LEU A 118 2.30 6.27 -4.70
C LEU A 118 3.65 5.57 -4.85
N THR A 119 4.11 4.87 -3.81
CA THR A 119 5.36 4.08 -3.87
C THR A 119 5.19 2.89 -4.79
N ALA A 120 4.07 2.18 -4.70
CA ALA A 120 3.75 1.08 -5.63
C ALA A 120 3.61 1.57 -7.08
N LEU A 121 2.94 2.71 -7.29
CA LEU A 121 2.78 3.33 -8.61
C LEU A 121 4.14 3.75 -9.21
N ALA A 122 5.03 4.35 -8.40
CA ALA A 122 6.37 4.73 -8.85
C ALA A 122 7.19 3.50 -9.30
N ALA A 123 7.15 2.42 -8.52
CA ALA A 123 7.82 1.17 -8.86
C ALA A 123 7.28 0.56 -10.17
N GLN A 124 5.96 0.61 -10.38
CA GLN A 124 5.35 0.14 -11.62
C GLN A 124 5.79 0.99 -12.82
N LEU A 125 5.75 2.32 -12.72
CA LEU A 125 6.20 3.22 -13.79
C LEU A 125 7.68 3.03 -14.13
N GLU A 126 8.54 2.74 -13.15
CA GLU A 126 9.94 2.42 -13.38
C GLU A 126 10.10 1.06 -14.10
N THR A 127 9.33 0.05 -13.74
CA THR A 127 9.28 -1.24 -14.43
C THR A 127 8.78 -1.07 -15.86
N ASP A 128 7.73 -0.31 -16.07
CA ASP A 128 7.16 0.01 -17.37
C ASP A 128 8.19 0.70 -18.28
N ARG A 129 8.98 1.62 -17.72
CA ARG A 129 10.06 2.31 -18.44
C ARG A 129 11.19 1.36 -18.88
N ILE A 130 11.55 0.39 -18.02
CA ILE A 130 12.54 -0.65 -18.36
C ILE A 130 11.99 -1.53 -19.49
N THR A 131 10.73 -1.94 -19.41
CA THR A 131 10.06 -2.77 -20.42
C THR A 131 9.94 -2.07 -21.78
N LEU A 132 9.77 -0.74 -21.81
CA LEU A 132 9.71 0.06 -23.02
C LEU A 132 11.08 0.28 -23.65
N GLY A 133 12.17 0.23 -22.87
CA GLY A 133 13.53 0.54 -23.31
C GLY A 133 13.95 -0.12 -24.63
N PRO A 134 13.80 -1.44 -24.78
CA PRO A 134 14.16 -2.16 -25.99
C PRO A 134 13.36 -1.78 -27.25
N TRP A 135 12.21 -1.11 -27.09
CA TRP A 135 11.27 -0.79 -28.18
C TRP A 135 11.36 0.67 -28.65
N LEU A 136 12.26 1.50 -28.09
CA LEU A 136 12.33 2.94 -28.36
C LEU A 136 12.72 3.28 -29.82
N SER A 137 13.29 2.34 -30.55
CA SER A 137 13.58 2.50 -31.99
C SER A 137 12.34 2.37 -32.88
N LEU A 138 11.21 1.91 -32.32
CA LEU A 138 9.96 1.76 -33.05
C LEU A 138 9.26 3.13 -33.15
N ASP A 139 8.99 3.58 -34.35
CA ASP A 139 8.27 4.83 -34.65
C ASP A 139 6.77 4.61 -34.93
N LEU A 140 6.30 3.34 -34.86
CA LEU A 140 4.90 2.99 -35.05
C LEU A 140 4.11 3.02 -33.73
N PRO A 141 2.81 3.35 -33.78
CA PRO A 141 1.93 3.23 -32.64
C PRO A 141 1.80 1.76 -32.19
N LEU A 142 1.84 1.53 -30.88
CA LEU A 142 1.79 0.17 -30.28
C LEU A 142 0.45 -0.53 -30.48
N GLU A 143 -0.63 0.23 -30.70
CA GLU A 143 -1.96 -0.27 -31.02
C GLU A 143 -2.12 -0.68 -32.49
N LEU A 144 -1.15 -0.38 -33.34
CA LEU A 144 -1.19 -0.76 -34.74
C LEU A 144 -0.88 -2.27 -34.87
N THR A 145 -1.92 -3.09 -34.91
CA THR A 145 -1.81 -4.54 -35.05
C THR A 145 -2.11 -5.01 -36.47
N GLU A 146 -2.80 -4.20 -37.27
CA GLU A 146 -3.14 -4.53 -38.65
C GLU A 146 -3.34 -3.29 -39.53
N THR A 147 -3.17 -3.49 -40.81
CA THR A 147 -3.55 -2.57 -41.86
C THR A 147 -4.57 -3.24 -42.78
N ARG A 148 -4.92 -2.61 -43.91
CA ARG A 148 -5.86 -3.20 -44.87
C ARG A 148 -5.39 -4.57 -45.42
N CYS A 149 -4.09 -4.74 -45.66
CA CYS A 149 -3.52 -5.90 -46.31
C CYS A 149 -2.53 -6.66 -45.42
N CYS A 150 -1.93 -6.02 -44.41
CA CYS A 150 -0.86 -6.60 -43.61
C CYS A 150 -1.23 -6.64 -42.14
N ASP A 151 -0.73 -7.64 -41.44
CA ASP A 151 -0.68 -7.70 -39.99
C ASP A 151 0.67 -7.21 -39.49
N VAL A 152 0.65 -6.51 -38.35
CA VAL A 152 1.81 -5.97 -37.66
C VAL A 152 1.93 -6.67 -36.29
N THR A 153 3.01 -7.37 -36.08
CA THR A 153 3.22 -8.12 -34.83
C THR A 153 4.53 -7.74 -34.17
N LEU A 154 4.45 -7.35 -32.90
CA LEU A 154 5.61 -7.12 -32.04
C LEU A 154 5.88 -8.34 -31.19
N GLY A 155 7.12 -8.75 -31.09
CA GLY A 155 7.50 -9.89 -30.26
C GLY A 155 8.97 -9.92 -29.89
N VAL A 156 9.30 -10.95 -29.14
CA VAL A 156 10.66 -11.20 -28.67
C VAL A 156 11.12 -12.58 -29.11
N LEU A 157 12.38 -12.69 -29.43
CA LEU A 157 13.09 -13.93 -29.73
C LEU A 157 14.20 -14.15 -28.71
N PRO A 158 14.59 -15.41 -28.45
CA PRO A 158 15.76 -15.71 -27.62
C PRO A 158 17.05 -15.12 -28.21
N PRO A 159 18.03 -14.73 -27.40
CA PRO A 159 19.23 -14.05 -27.87
C PRO A 159 20.17 -14.93 -28.71
N PHE A 160 20.01 -16.26 -28.60
CA PHE A 160 20.82 -17.23 -29.33
C PHE A 160 20.30 -17.56 -30.74
N VAL A 161 19.16 -17.01 -31.16
CA VAL A 161 18.63 -17.20 -32.51
C VAL A 161 19.46 -16.42 -33.51
N PRO A 162 20.07 -17.07 -34.54
CA PRO A 162 20.88 -16.38 -35.53
C PRO A 162 19.98 -15.51 -36.41
N TRP A 163 20.10 -14.20 -36.29
CA TRP A 163 19.23 -13.22 -36.92
C TRP A 163 19.26 -13.30 -38.46
N ASP A 164 20.46 -13.33 -39.04
CA ASP A 164 20.62 -13.32 -40.50
C ASP A 164 20.04 -14.58 -41.17
N GLU A 165 20.19 -15.74 -40.49
CA GLU A 165 19.62 -17.01 -40.97
C GLU A 165 18.09 -16.98 -40.92
N LEU A 166 17.53 -16.46 -39.82
CA LEU A 166 16.07 -16.36 -39.67
C LEU A 166 15.47 -15.37 -40.67
N CYS A 167 16.10 -14.21 -40.89
CA CYS A 167 15.65 -13.27 -41.90
C CYS A 167 15.72 -13.84 -43.29
N GLY A 168 16.80 -14.54 -43.63
CA GLY A 168 16.94 -15.25 -44.93
C GLY A 168 15.89 -16.31 -45.12
N GLN A 169 15.58 -17.09 -44.10
CA GLN A 169 14.52 -18.08 -44.12
C GLN A 169 13.15 -17.47 -44.37
N VAL A 170 12.79 -16.40 -43.59
CA VAL A 170 11.50 -15.71 -43.75
C VAL A 170 11.36 -15.10 -45.14
N GLN A 171 12.40 -14.43 -45.65
CA GLN A 171 12.36 -13.85 -47.02
C GLN A 171 12.24 -14.86 -48.13
N ASN A 172 12.90 -16.02 -47.98
CA ASN A 172 12.84 -17.07 -49.02
C ASN A 172 11.51 -17.82 -49.05
N GLU A 173 10.95 -18.14 -47.86
CA GLU A 173 9.69 -18.89 -47.75
C GLU A 173 8.46 -17.99 -47.87
N TYR A 174 8.55 -16.72 -47.38
CA TYR A 174 7.45 -15.77 -47.32
C TYR A 174 7.88 -14.36 -47.79
N PRO A 175 8.10 -14.16 -49.10
CA PRO A 175 8.64 -12.90 -49.63
C PRO A 175 7.76 -11.68 -49.40
N GLU A 176 6.50 -11.88 -49.02
CA GLU A 176 5.55 -10.82 -48.64
C GLU A 176 5.63 -10.44 -47.13
N SER A 177 6.67 -10.91 -46.45
CA SER A 177 6.87 -10.68 -45.02
C SER A 177 8.22 -10.00 -44.77
N GLU A 178 8.20 -9.02 -43.90
CA GLU A 178 9.39 -8.29 -43.44
C GLU A 178 9.59 -8.50 -41.95
N LEU A 179 10.81 -8.81 -41.54
CA LEU A 179 11.21 -8.95 -40.16
C LEU A 179 12.29 -7.91 -39.84
N HIS A 180 12.02 -7.06 -38.86
CA HIS A 180 12.91 -5.98 -38.44
C HIS A 180 13.40 -6.20 -37.01
N LEU A 181 14.72 -6.11 -36.81
CA LEU A 181 15.33 -6.12 -35.48
C LEU A 181 15.26 -4.72 -34.89
N LEU A 182 14.53 -4.54 -33.81
CA LEU A 182 14.41 -3.25 -33.11
C LEU A 182 15.54 -3.08 -32.08
N SER A 183 15.85 -4.13 -31.36
CA SER A 183 16.96 -4.18 -30.42
C SER A 183 17.38 -5.60 -30.12
N ALA A 184 18.62 -5.79 -29.71
CA ALA A 184 19.14 -7.08 -29.23
C ALA A 184 19.98 -6.85 -27.97
N ASP A 185 19.76 -7.68 -26.96
CA ASP A 185 20.57 -7.71 -25.74
C ASP A 185 20.93 -9.15 -25.36
N ARG A 186 21.51 -9.34 -24.17
CA ARG A 186 21.91 -10.68 -23.69
C ARG A 186 20.72 -11.56 -23.28
N GLN A 187 19.52 -11.00 -23.19
CA GLN A 187 18.33 -11.71 -22.73
C GLN A 187 17.36 -11.99 -23.87
N GLN A 188 17.24 -11.08 -24.85
CA GLN A 188 16.24 -11.18 -25.91
C GLN A 188 16.59 -10.31 -27.12
N GLN A 189 15.94 -10.62 -28.21
CA GLN A 189 15.89 -9.81 -29.43
C GLN A 189 14.46 -9.31 -29.62
N CYS A 190 14.26 -7.99 -29.65
CA CYS A 190 12.95 -7.40 -29.90
C CYS A 190 12.75 -7.19 -31.39
N VAL A 191 11.67 -7.70 -31.93
CA VAL A 191 11.43 -7.75 -33.37
C VAL A 191 10.05 -7.21 -33.73
N LEU A 192 9.98 -6.59 -34.90
CA LEU A 192 8.77 -6.20 -35.61
C LEU A 192 8.60 -7.11 -36.81
N LEU A 193 7.46 -7.78 -36.91
CA LEU A 193 7.04 -8.54 -38.07
C LEU A 193 5.91 -7.79 -38.77
N ILE A 194 6.09 -7.54 -40.06
CA ILE A 194 5.04 -7.03 -40.98
C ILE A 194 4.83 -8.13 -42.02
N THR A 195 3.61 -8.61 -42.13
CA THR A 195 3.32 -9.73 -43.06
C THR A 195 1.96 -9.56 -43.71
N HIS A 196 1.82 -10.01 -44.98
CA HIS A 196 0.53 -10.07 -45.62
C HIS A 196 -0.43 -11.01 -44.86
N LYS A 197 -1.70 -10.63 -44.71
CA LYS A 197 -2.69 -11.37 -43.90
C LYS A 197 -2.79 -12.89 -44.25
N ALA A 198 -2.58 -13.25 -45.52
CA ALA A 198 -2.60 -14.65 -45.91
C ALA A 198 -1.39 -15.47 -45.37
N ALA A 199 -0.26 -14.82 -45.10
CA ALA A 199 0.97 -15.48 -44.64
C ALA A 199 1.17 -15.41 -43.13
N THR A 200 0.35 -14.63 -42.40
CA THR A 200 0.52 -14.39 -40.94
C THR A 200 0.59 -15.67 -40.11
N GLY A 201 -0.33 -16.61 -40.35
CA GLY A 201 -0.36 -17.89 -39.61
C GLY A 201 0.92 -18.69 -39.76
N PRO A 202 1.30 -19.08 -41.01
CA PRO A 202 2.52 -19.85 -41.28
C PRO A 202 3.80 -19.17 -40.78
N VAL A 203 3.97 -17.84 -40.95
CA VAL A 203 5.15 -17.11 -40.49
C VAL A 203 5.23 -17.13 -38.97
N LEU A 204 4.11 -16.90 -38.28
CA LEU A 204 4.10 -16.95 -36.80
C LEU A 204 4.38 -18.36 -36.27
N GLU A 205 3.97 -19.44 -36.98
CA GLU A 205 4.33 -20.83 -36.59
C GLU A 205 5.83 -21.07 -36.74
N LEU A 206 6.43 -20.62 -37.84
CA LEU A 206 7.88 -20.67 -38.05
C LEU A 206 8.63 -19.95 -36.93
N LEU A 207 8.23 -18.71 -36.62
CA LEU A 207 8.84 -17.92 -35.55
C LEU A 207 8.64 -18.54 -34.15
N ARG A 208 7.47 -19.11 -33.85
CA ARG A 208 7.21 -19.81 -32.59
C ARG A 208 8.11 -21.06 -32.47
N GLY A 209 8.37 -21.76 -33.55
CA GLY A 209 9.35 -22.84 -33.57
C GLY A 209 10.76 -22.41 -33.19
N ARG A 210 11.10 -21.14 -33.35
CA ARG A 210 12.36 -20.51 -32.94
C ARG A 210 12.27 -19.82 -31.57
N GLY A 211 11.15 -19.96 -30.85
CA GLY A 211 10.96 -19.38 -29.49
C GLY A 211 10.36 -17.98 -29.47
N PHE A 212 9.72 -17.56 -30.56
CA PHE A 212 9.04 -16.24 -30.60
C PHE A 212 7.90 -16.18 -29.57
N ALA A 213 7.88 -15.11 -28.80
CA ALA A 213 6.79 -14.75 -27.89
C ALA A 213 6.27 -13.34 -28.20
N ALA A 214 4.96 -13.15 -28.00
CA ALA A 214 4.35 -11.85 -28.23
C ALA A 214 4.90 -10.79 -27.26
N SER A 215 4.97 -9.54 -27.72
CA SER A 215 5.42 -8.40 -26.93
C SER A 215 4.60 -8.23 -25.63
N PRO A 216 5.24 -7.84 -24.50
CA PRO A 216 4.55 -7.51 -23.25
C PRO A 216 3.81 -6.15 -23.30
N LEU A 217 3.90 -5.41 -24.41
CA LEU A 217 3.36 -4.04 -24.54
C LEU A 217 1.87 -3.97 -24.91
N LYS A 218 1.14 -5.07 -24.81
CA LYS A 218 -0.29 -5.13 -25.14
C LYS A 218 -1.12 -4.10 -24.33
N GLY A 219 -2.04 -3.41 -25.03
CA GLY A 219 -2.94 -2.44 -24.42
C GLY A 219 -2.38 -1.03 -24.24
N ARG A 220 -1.12 -0.79 -24.64
CA ARG A 220 -0.55 0.56 -24.72
C ARG A 220 -0.91 1.22 -26.05
N THR A 221 -1.06 2.56 -26.03
CA THR A 221 -1.38 3.38 -27.20
C THR A 221 -0.29 4.43 -27.46
N GLY A 222 -0.14 4.85 -28.72
CA GLY A 222 0.91 5.76 -29.16
C GLY A 222 2.26 5.07 -29.32
N THR A 223 3.27 5.82 -29.71
CA THR A 223 4.63 5.29 -29.90
C THR A 223 5.31 4.96 -28.58
N PRO A 224 6.33 4.08 -28.54
CA PRO A 224 7.11 3.82 -27.33
C PRO A 224 7.75 5.09 -26.76
N GLU A 225 8.21 6.01 -27.59
CA GLU A 225 8.79 7.28 -27.15
C GLU A 225 7.74 8.19 -26.47
N GLU A 226 6.53 8.27 -27.01
CA GLU A 226 5.43 9.01 -26.38
C GLU A 226 5.04 8.40 -25.03
N ASN A 227 5.01 7.08 -24.94
CA ASN A 227 4.74 6.38 -23.68
C ASN A 227 5.87 6.65 -22.67
N ARG A 228 7.12 6.57 -23.09
CA ARG A 228 8.29 6.87 -22.23
C ARG A 228 8.20 8.28 -21.64
N ARG A 229 7.84 9.27 -22.48
CA ARG A 229 7.70 10.66 -22.04
C ARG A 229 6.55 10.81 -21.06
N ARG A 230 5.40 10.24 -21.36
CA ARG A 230 4.21 10.25 -20.47
C ARG A 230 4.51 9.60 -19.11
N ASP A 231 5.18 8.43 -19.12
CA ASP A 231 5.55 7.71 -17.90
C ASP A 231 6.60 8.49 -17.08
N ALA A 232 7.55 9.19 -17.75
CA ALA A 232 8.53 10.04 -17.09
C ALA A 232 7.86 11.25 -16.40
N ASP A 233 6.95 11.94 -17.08
CA ASP A 233 6.22 13.08 -16.53
C ASP A 233 5.36 12.63 -15.33
N ARG A 234 4.69 11.49 -15.46
CA ARG A 234 3.88 10.91 -14.39
C ARG A 234 4.73 10.49 -13.18
N LEU A 235 5.91 9.90 -13.42
CA LEU A 235 6.85 9.53 -12.36
C LEU A 235 7.37 10.77 -11.61
N ALA A 236 7.67 11.86 -12.32
CA ALA A 236 8.10 13.10 -11.71
C ALA A 236 7.00 13.69 -10.80
N GLU A 237 5.73 13.65 -11.24
CA GLU A 237 4.59 14.09 -10.43
C GLU A 237 4.39 13.21 -9.19
N VAL A 238 4.44 11.88 -9.35
CA VAL A 238 4.35 10.93 -8.24
C VAL A 238 5.45 11.19 -7.19
N LYS A 239 6.70 11.42 -7.63
CA LYS A 239 7.82 11.74 -6.72
C LYS A 239 7.60 13.04 -5.96
N ARG A 240 7.05 14.08 -6.60
CA ARG A 240 6.67 15.34 -5.92
C ARG A 240 5.61 15.12 -4.86
N GLN A 241 4.57 14.33 -5.17
CA GLN A 241 3.52 14.00 -4.22
C GLN A 241 4.04 13.17 -3.03
N GLN A 242 4.93 12.21 -3.28
CA GLN A 242 5.59 11.45 -2.22
C GLN A 242 6.39 12.35 -1.27
N GLU A 243 7.13 13.32 -1.82
CA GLU A 243 7.92 14.25 -1.02
C GLU A 243 7.02 15.16 -0.17
N ALA A 244 5.91 15.64 -0.71
CA ALA A 244 4.93 16.42 0.05
C ALA A 244 4.31 15.62 1.20
N LEU A 245 3.94 14.36 0.94
CA LEU A 245 3.39 13.49 1.99
C LEU A 245 4.42 13.12 3.06
N ARG A 246 5.69 12.95 2.71
CA ARG A 246 6.76 12.73 3.69
C ARG A 246 6.91 13.94 4.61
N LYS A 247 6.95 15.15 4.06
CA LYS A 247 6.98 16.38 4.87
C LYS A 247 5.76 16.49 5.80
N GLN A 248 4.57 16.17 5.28
CA GLN A 248 3.36 16.16 6.11
C GLN A 248 3.46 15.14 7.26
N LEU A 249 3.98 13.94 7.00
CA LEU A 249 4.17 12.92 8.03
C LEU A 249 5.25 13.34 9.04
N ASP A 250 6.31 14.02 8.61
CA ASP A 250 7.34 14.58 9.51
C ASP A 250 6.76 15.65 10.43
N GLU A 251 5.90 16.55 9.92
CA GLU A 251 5.18 17.54 10.73
C GLU A 251 4.21 16.87 11.73
N LEU A 252 3.47 15.84 11.27
CA LEU A 252 2.57 15.09 12.14
C LEU A 252 3.32 14.28 13.21
N ALA A 253 4.58 13.92 12.98
CA ALA A 253 5.39 13.19 13.94
C ALA A 253 5.70 14.01 15.21
N GLU A 254 5.68 15.33 15.15
CA GLU A 254 5.80 16.19 16.34
C GLU A 254 4.62 15.97 17.32
N ARG A 255 3.47 15.54 16.80
CA ARG A 255 2.26 15.26 17.57
C ARG A 255 2.14 13.79 18.04
N LEU A 256 3.19 13.00 17.88
CA LEU A 256 3.22 11.59 18.34
C LEU A 256 2.85 11.42 19.83
N PRO A 257 3.21 12.30 20.77
CA PRO A 257 2.76 12.20 22.17
C PRO A 257 1.24 12.22 22.36
N GLU A 258 0.51 12.95 21.50
CA GLU A 258 -0.96 12.99 21.53
C GLU A 258 -1.56 11.62 21.17
N LEU A 259 -0.94 10.90 20.21
CA LEU A 259 -1.37 9.55 19.85
C LEU A 259 -1.10 8.53 20.95
N TYR A 260 0.03 8.65 21.68
CA TYR A 260 0.28 7.80 22.85
C TYR A 260 -0.78 8.01 23.93
N LEU A 261 -1.10 9.28 24.22
CA LEU A 261 -2.14 9.62 25.18
C LEU A 261 -3.51 9.08 24.75
N CYS A 262 -3.83 9.17 23.45
CA CYS A 262 -5.05 8.60 22.89
C CYS A 262 -5.09 7.07 23.04
N ALA A 263 -3.98 6.39 22.80
CA ALA A 263 -3.87 4.94 22.96
C ALA A 263 -4.05 4.52 24.44
N ASP A 264 -3.44 5.25 25.39
CA ASP A 264 -3.58 4.99 26.82
C ASP A 264 -5.03 5.20 27.30
N ARG A 265 -5.71 6.26 26.82
CA ARG A 265 -7.14 6.49 27.11
C ARG A 265 -8.04 5.35 26.61
N LEU A 266 -7.77 4.85 25.39
CA LEU A 266 -8.51 3.71 24.86
C LEU A 266 -8.21 2.41 25.60
N ALA A 267 -6.97 2.21 26.06
CA ALA A 267 -6.61 1.05 26.86
C ALA A 267 -7.32 1.06 28.24
N SER A 268 -7.41 2.23 28.90
CA SER A 268 -8.15 2.36 30.17
C SER A 268 -9.66 2.07 30.04
N ARG A 269 -10.25 2.33 28.87
CA ARG A 269 -11.68 2.01 28.62
C ARG A 269 -11.94 0.53 28.38
N LEU A 270 -10.90 -0.26 28.11
CA LEU A 270 -11.01 -1.69 27.89
C LEU A 270 -10.75 -2.53 29.15
N GLN A 271 -10.21 -1.89 30.19
CA GLN A 271 -9.99 -2.47 31.52
C GLN A 271 -11.24 -2.33 32.39
#